data_af2a20ccf33f9f1b914f185f72d802db
#
_entry.id   af2a20ccf33f9f1b914f185f72d802db
#
_cell.length_a   1.000
_cell.length_b   1.000
_cell.length_c   1.000
_cell.angle_alpha   90.00
_cell.angle_beta   90.00
_cell.angle_gamma   90.00
#
_symmetry.space_group_name_H-M   'P 1'
#
loop_
_entity.id
_entity.type
_entity.pdbx_description
1 polymer ?
#
loop_
_entity_poly.entity_id
_entity_poly.type
_entity_poly.pdbx_seq_one_letter_code
_entity_poly.pdbx_strand_id
1 'polypeptide(L)'
;MTACGFGGLAMGALAHRVAAVNSNLVKRVHHVPRAKRVIFIFMAGGVSHVDSFDYKKKLFEDDGKLLRFDDARTLAKTRQIVEQKVMKPLWNFKKYGQCGQQVSELFPFIGRHVDDLCFLKGVHTEGVAHDPSTLFLHTGNINLVRPSMGSWIHYGLGMENENLPAFVTLG
;
A
#
# COMPACT_ATOMS: atom_id res chain seq x y z
N MET A 1 -12.97 8.17 -8.60
CA MET A 1 -13.64 7.22 -7.68
C MET A 1 -12.91 5.89 -7.71
N THR A 2 -11.78 5.78 -7.04
CA THR A 2 -11.00 4.54 -6.96
C THR A 2 -10.37 4.43 -5.57
N ALA A 3 -11.22 4.45 -4.55
CA ALA A 3 -10.78 4.47 -3.16
C ALA A 3 -10.73 3.08 -2.49
N CYS A 4 -10.67 2.00 -3.24
CA CYS A 4 -10.74 0.66 -2.66
C CYS A 4 -9.80 -0.33 -3.35
N GLY A 5 -8.50 0.00 -3.43
CA GLY A 5 -7.53 -0.89 -4.07
C GLY A 5 -7.56 -2.32 -3.53
N PHE A 6 -7.31 -2.51 -2.24
CA PHE A 6 -7.31 -3.84 -1.60
C PHE A 6 -8.70 -4.33 -1.20
N GLY A 7 -9.58 -3.44 -0.74
CA GLY A 7 -10.97 -3.79 -0.47
C GLY A 7 -11.71 -4.28 -1.72
N GLY A 8 -11.43 -3.68 -2.88
CA GLY A 8 -11.98 -4.11 -4.16
C GLY A 8 -11.48 -5.49 -4.60
N LEU A 9 -10.22 -5.82 -4.35
CA LEU A 9 -9.65 -7.14 -4.63
C LEU A 9 -10.22 -8.22 -3.70
N ALA A 10 -10.32 -7.92 -2.41
CA ALA A 10 -10.94 -8.82 -1.43
C ALA A 10 -12.42 -9.01 -1.74
N MET A 11 -13.18 -7.93 -1.96
CA MET A 11 -14.59 -8.00 -2.36
C MET A 11 -14.80 -8.73 -3.69
N GLY A 12 -13.90 -8.56 -4.65
CA GLY A 12 -13.94 -9.29 -5.92
C GLY A 12 -13.74 -10.80 -5.76
N ALA A 13 -12.79 -11.21 -4.93
CA ALA A 13 -12.56 -12.63 -4.62
C ALA A 13 -13.74 -13.26 -3.86
N LEU A 14 -14.40 -12.48 -3.03
CA LEU A 14 -15.52 -12.90 -2.20
C LEU A 14 -16.86 -12.86 -2.94
N ALA A 15 -17.09 -11.86 -3.78
CA ALA A 15 -18.24 -11.85 -4.69
C ALA A 15 -18.26 -13.10 -5.57
N HIS A 16 -17.11 -13.69 -5.88
CA HIS A 16 -17.03 -14.94 -6.62
C HIS A 16 -17.54 -16.15 -5.83
N ARG A 17 -17.33 -16.22 -4.51
CA ARG A 17 -17.91 -17.28 -3.67
C ARG A 17 -19.43 -17.14 -3.51
N VAL A 18 -19.91 -15.93 -3.30
CA VAL A 18 -21.36 -15.63 -3.22
C VAL A 18 -22.05 -15.89 -4.56
N ALA A 19 -21.36 -15.69 -5.67
CA ALA A 19 -21.86 -15.93 -7.01
C ALA A 19 -21.98 -17.40 -7.38
N ALA A 20 -21.12 -18.23 -6.84
CA ALA A 20 -21.27 -19.68 -6.98
C ALA A 20 -22.54 -20.19 -6.26
N VAL A 21 -23.08 -19.41 -5.32
CA VAL A 21 -24.33 -19.69 -4.59
C VAL A 21 -25.54 -19.03 -5.24
N ASN A 22 -25.36 -17.88 -5.93
CA ASN A 22 -26.45 -17.13 -6.60
C ASN A 22 -26.01 -16.65 -7.99
N SER A 23 -26.25 -17.46 -9.01
CA SER A 23 -25.86 -17.24 -10.41
C SER A 23 -26.35 -15.94 -11.06
N ASN A 24 -27.22 -15.17 -10.41
CA ASN A 24 -27.81 -13.95 -10.95
C ASN A 24 -27.16 -12.63 -10.49
N LEU A 25 -26.21 -12.66 -9.59
CA LEU A 25 -25.60 -11.43 -9.02
C LEU A 25 -24.15 -11.17 -9.44
N VAL A 26 -23.53 -12.06 -10.19
CA VAL A 26 -22.13 -11.92 -10.55
C VAL A 26 -21.93 -11.26 -11.89
N LYS A 27 -21.81 -9.97 -11.87
CA LYS A 27 -21.15 -9.26 -12.97
C LYS A 27 -19.65 -9.58 -12.92
N ARG A 28 -19.22 -10.33 -13.95
CA ARG A 28 -17.85 -10.65 -14.39
C ARG A 28 -16.72 -10.18 -13.46
N VAL A 29 -16.13 -11.10 -12.76
CA VAL A 29 -14.78 -10.92 -12.21
C VAL A 29 -13.80 -10.63 -13.34
N HIS A 30 -13.02 -9.59 -13.22
CA HIS A 30 -12.02 -9.22 -14.23
C HIS A 30 -10.88 -10.24 -14.35
N HIS A 31 -10.63 -11.00 -13.28
CA HIS A 31 -9.58 -12.02 -13.22
C HIS A 31 -10.09 -13.26 -12.49
N VAL A 32 -9.66 -14.42 -12.95
CA VAL A 32 -9.93 -15.70 -12.28
C VAL A 32 -9.20 -15.71 -10.93
N PRO A 33 -9.88 -15.85 -9.79
CA PRO A 33 -9.23 -15.87 -8.48
C PRO A 33 -8.42 -17.15 -8.34
N ARG A 34 -7.12 -16.99 -8.03
CA ARG A 34 -6.19 -18.10 -7.79
C ARG A 34 -5.77 -18.22 -6.33
N ALA A 35 -5.74 -17.08 -5.61
CA ALA A 35 -5.36 -17.03 -4.22
C ALA A 35 -6.47 -17.65 -3.34
N LYS A 36 -6.07 -18.60 -2.50
CA LYS A 36 -6.95 -19.22 -1.49
C LYS A 36 -6.87 -18.52 -0.14
N ARG A 37 -5.75 -17.87 0.13
CA ARG A 37 -5.48 -17.15 1.37
C ARG A 37 -4.77 -15.84 1.04
N VAL A 38 -5.08 -14.80 1.80
CA VAL A 38 -4.45 -13.48 1.69
C VAL A 38 -3.88 -13.12 3.05
N ILE A 39 -2.61 -12.74 3.08
CA ILE A 39 -1.96 -12.18 4.25
C ILE A 39 -1.68 -10.71 3.91
N PHE A 40 -2.24 -9.80 4.71
CA PHE A 40 -1.98 -8.38 4.59
C PHE A 40 -0.99 -7.96 5.68
N ILE A 41 0.21 -7.54 5.27
CA ILE A 41 1.24 -7.06 6.18
C ILE A 41 1.24 -5.54 6.10
N PHE A 42 0.87 -4.89 7.19
CA PHE A 42 0.93 -3.44 7.33
C PHE A 42 2.11 -3.07 8.23
N MET A 43 3.01 -2.27 7.71
CA MET A 43 4.15 -1.74 8.46
C MET A 43 3.82 -0.33 8.91
N ALA A 44 3.41 -0.17 10.19
CA ALA A 44 3.08 1.12 10.78
C ALA A 44 4.29 2.07 10.70
N GLY A 45 4.02 3.33 10.33
CA GLY A 45 5.08 4.31 10.13
C GLY A 45 5.81 4.17 8.79
N GLY A 46 5.42 3.18 8.00
CA GLY A 46 5.90 2.96 6.64
C GLY A 46 7.31 2.39 6.57
N VAL A 47 7.74 2.06 5.36
CA VAL A 47 9.15 2.01 4.98
C VAL A 47 9.37 3.17 4.02
N SER A 48 10.43 3.95 4.21
CA SER A 48 10.78 4.99 3.24
C SER A 48 10.96 4.35 1.86
N HIS A 49 10.11 4.72 0.90
CA HIS A 49 10.14 4.12 -0.43
C HIS A 49 11.45 4.38 -1.16
N VAL A 50 12.02 5.58 -1.00
CA VAL A 50 13.29 5.98 -1.64
C VAL A 50 14.51 5.32 -1.00
N ASP A 51 14.39 4.82 0.22
CA ASP A 51 15.45 4.09 0.92
C ASP A 51 15.32 2.57 0.79
N SER A 52 14.24 2.08 0.16
CA SER A 52 13.93 0.65 0.12
C SER A 52 13.83 0.08 -1.31
N PHE A 53 12.75 0.36 -2.04
CA PHE A 53 12.42 -0.32 -3.30
C PHE A 53 12.28 0.62 -4.50
N ASP A 54 12.29 1.93 -4.27
CA ASP A 54 12.09 2.94 -5.31
C ASP A 54 13.34 3.79 -5.52
N TYR A 55 14.35 3.20 -6.15
CA TYR A 55 15.59 3.88 -6.50
C TYR A 55 15.34 5.12 -7.35
N LYS A 56 15.83 6.27 -6.90
CA LYS A 56 15.75 7.56 -7.60
C LYS A 56 17.15 8.06 -7.91
N LYS A 57 17.62 7.85 -9.14
CA LYS A 57 18.92 8.32 -9.61
C LYS A 57 19.14 9.82 -9.31
N LYS A 58 18.07 10.61 -9.48
CA LYS A 58 18.14 12.06 -9.27
C LYS A 58 18.48 12.47 -7.83
N LEU A 59 18.12 11.66 -6.82
CA LEU A 59 18.52 11.94 -5.44
C LEU A 59 20.03 11.85 -5.25
N PHE A 60 20.69 10.96 -5.98
CA PHE A 60 22.16 10.84 -5.94
C PHE A 60 22.86 11.97 -6.72
N GLU A 61 22.27 12.42 -7.83
CA GLU A 61 22.82 13.52 -8.65
C GLU A 61 22.64 14.88 -7.98
N ASP A 62 21.60 15.05 -7.18
CA ASP A 62 21.22 16.30 -6.55
C ASP A 62 21.57 16.33 -5.04
N ASP A 63 22.26 15.33 -4.53
CA ASP A 63 22.69 15.25 -3.12
C ASP A 63 23.37 16.54 -2.67
N GLY A 64 22.88 17.12 -1.58
CA GLY A 64 23.40 18.36 -1.00
C GLY A 64 22.94 19.66 -1.70
N LYS A 65 22.29 19.58 -2.87
CA LYS A 65 21.75 20.77 -3.55
C LYS A 65 20.51 21.29 -2.83
N LEU A 66 20.34 22.59 -2.83
CA LEU A 66 19.11 23.23 -2.38
C LEU A 66 18.06 23.12 -3.48
N LEU A 67 16.92 22.56 -3.15
CA LEU A 67 15.74 22.52 -4.01
C LEU A 67 14.60 23.32 -3.36
N ARG A 68 13.90 24.02 -4.22
CA ARG A 68 12.71 24.79 -3.86
C ARG A 68 11.49 23.90 -3.95
N PHE A 69 10.71 23.86 -2.88
CA PHE A 69 9.45 23.13 -2.80
C PHE A 69 8.29 24.13 -2.78
N ASP A 70 7.58 24.23 -3.89
CA ASP A 70 6.44 25.10 -4.11
C ASP A 70 5.18 24.33 -4.53
N ASP A 71 5.19 23.00 -4.29
CA ASP A 71 4.02 22.17 -4.57
C ASP A 71 2.83 22.54 -3.67
N ALA A 72 1.61 22.26 -4.16
CA ALA A 72 0.38 22.64 -3.48
C ALA A 72 0.26 22.11 -2.05
N ARG A 73 0.87 20.96 -1.74
CA ARG A 73 0.84 20.37 -0.39
C ARG A 73 1.75 21.11 0.57
N THR A 74 2.96 21.43 0.13
CA THR A 74 3.91 22.23 0.91
C THR A 74 3.35 23.62 1.16
N LEU A 75 2.80 24.27 0.15
CA LEU A 75 2.17 25.59 0.28
C LEU A 75 0.95 25.56 1.20
N ALA A 76 0.11 24.52 1.12
CA ALA A 76 -1.06 24.37 1.99
C ALA A 76 -0.65 24.18 3.48
N LYS A 77 0.46 23.51 3.72
CA LYS A 77 0.95 23.22 5.08
C LYS A 77 1.72 24.38 5.70
N THR A 78 2.63 24.98 4.95
CA THR A 78 3.58 25.97 5.47
C THR A 78 3.22 27.41 5.09
N ARG A 79 2.37 27.58 4.07
CA ARG A 79 2.06 28.87 3.42
C ARG A 79 3.30 29.61 2.89
N GLN A 80 4.40 28.92 2.77
CA GLN A 80 5.69 29.45 2.33
C GLN A 80 6.37 28.49 1.38
N ILE A 81 7.15 29.05 0.49
CA ILE A 81 8.08 28.29 -0.32
C ILE A 81 9.25 27.89 0.58
N VAL A 82 9.54 26.60 0.61
CA VAL A 82 10.59 26.06 1.46
C VAL A 82 11.74 25.60 0.58
N GLU A 83 12.94 26.04 0.89
CA GLU A 83 14.17 25.50 0.30
C GLU A 83 14.76 24.46 1.26
N GLN A 84 15.03 23.27 0.75
CA GLN A 84 15.62 22.19 1.52
C GLN A 84 16.76 21.53 0.74
N LYS A 85 17.73 21.02 1.48
CA LYS A 85 18.79 20.22 0.89
C LYS A 85 18.26 18.83 0.53
N VAL A 86 18.57 18.39 -0.66
CA VAL A 86 18.35 17.00 -1.07
C VAL A 86 19.33 16.12 -0.31
N MET A 87 18.82 15.00 0.17
CA MET A 87 19.61 13.95 0.79
C MET A 87 19.40 12.67 -0.03
N LYS A 88 20.50 12.10 -0.49
CA LYS A 88 20.46 10.77 -1.10
C LYS A 88 20.23 9.69 -0.04
N PRO A 89 19.72 8.51 -0.42
CA PRO A 89 19.68 7.36 0.45
C PRO A 89 21.06 7.04 1.04
N LEU A 90 21.09 6.65 2.32
CA LEU A 90 22.34 6.27 3.02
C LEU A 90 22.81 4.86 2.62
N TRP A 91 21.93 4.06 2.04
CA TRP A 91 22.19 2.68 1.69
C TRP A 91 22.38 2.50 0.20
N ASN A 92 23.17 1.50 -0.15
CA ASN A 92 23.41 1.15 -1.55
C ASN A 92 22.23 0.35 -2.12
N PHE A 93 22.03 0.50 -3.42
CA PHE A 93 21.06 -0.27 -4.18
C PHE A 93 21.77 -1.28 -5.08
N LYS A 94 21.19 -2.47 -5.18
CA LYS A 94 21.64 -3.52 -6.10
C LYS A 94 20.47 -3.96 -6.96
N LYS A 95 20.81 -4.43 -8.18
CA LYS A 95 19.84 -5.09 -9.04
C LYS A 95 19.72 -6.55 -8.62
N TYR A 96 18.49 -7.01 -8.49
CA TYR A 96 18.15 -8.37 -8.14
C TYR A 96 17.22 -8.99 -9.19
N GLY A 97 17.23 -10.31 -9.25
CA GLY A 97 16.38 -11.11 -10.12
C GLY A 97 16.65 -10.92 -11.63
N GLN A 98 15.87 -11.61 -12.43
CA GLN A 98 15.89 -11.46 -13.89
C GLN A 98 15.26 -10.16 -14.35
N CYS A 99 14.26 -9.65 -13.60
CA CYS A 99 13.59 -8.37 -13.85
C CYS A 99 14.51 -7.16 -13.61
N GLY A 100 15.66 -7.33 -12.91
CA GLY A 100 16.61 -6.26 -12.63
C GLY A 100 16.10 -5.19 -11.68
N GLN A 101 15.12 -5.51 -10.81
CA GLN A 101 14.57 -4.60 -9.81
C GLN A 101 15.68 -4.14 -8.86
N GLN A 102 15.80 -2.83 -8.69
CA GLN A 102 16.71 -2.24 -7.72
C GLN A 102 16.10 -2.29 -6.32
N VAL A 103 16.84 -2.88 -5.39
CA VAL A 103 16.46 -3.00 -3.97
C VAL A 103 17.62 -2.53 -3.11
N SER A 104 17.30 -1.80 -2.06
CA SER A 104 18.27 -1.37 -1.05
C SER A 104 18.88 -2.56 -0.30
N GLU A 105 20.11 -2.41 0.12
CA GLU A 105 20.80 -3.40 0.96
C GLU A 105 20.15 -3.64 2.33
N LEU A 106 19.18 -2.80 2.71
CA LEU A 106 18.32 -3.03 3.89
C LEU A 106 17.42 -4.27 3.75
N PHE A 107 17.10 -4.67 2.52
CA PHE A 107 16.14 -5.75 2.23
C PHE A 107 16.73 -6.87 1.37
N PRO A 108 17.86 -7.48 1.76
CA PRO A 108 18.55 -8.46 0.92
C PRO A 108 17.74 -9.75 0.73
N PHE A 109 16.90 -10.11 1.70
CA PHE A 109 16.05 -11.29 1.61
C PHE A 109 14.88 -11.08 0.64
N ILE A 110 14.20 -9.94 0.72
CA ILE A 110 13.14 -9.57 -0.23
C ILE A 110 13.73 -9.45 -1.65
N GLY A 111 14.94 -8.91 -1.77
CA GLY A 111 15.63 -8.80 -3.03
C GLY A 111 15.75 -10.13 -3.79
N ARG A 112 15.87 -11.26 -3.10
CA ARG A 112 15.95 -12.60 -3.73
C ARG A 112 14.64 -13.07 -4.37
N HIS A 113 13.53 -12.43 -4.05
CA HIS A 113 12.17 -12.79 -4.49
C HIS A 113 11.53 -11.74 -5.41
N VAL A 114 12.33 -10.80 -5.94
CA VAL A 114 11.79 -9.68 -6.73
C VAL A 114 11.05 -10.13 -7.99
N ASP A 115 11.43 -11.25 -8.57
CA ASP A 115 10.77 -11.80 -9.75
C ASP A 115 9.36 -12.33 -9.45
N ASP A 116 9.06 -12.63 -8.18
CA ASP A 116 7.75 -13.05 -7.70
C ASP A 116 6.91 -11.87 -7.18
N LEU A 117 7.44 -10.64 -7.15
CA LEU A 117 6.82 -9.47 -6.54
C LEU A 117 6.40 -8.43 -7.56
N CYS A 118 5.28 -7.77 -7.29
CA CYS A 118 4.83 -6.60 -8.03
C CYS A 118 5.02 -5.34 -7.17
N PHE A 119 5.85 -4.41 -7.62
CA PHE A 119 6.13 -3.15 -6.92
C PHE A 119 5.28 -2.01 -7.47
N LEU A 120 4.31 -1.55 -6.68
CA LEU A 120 3.45 -0.42 -7.04
C LEU A 120 4.04 0.88 -6.50
N LYS A 121 4.98 1.48 -7.20
CA LYS A 121 5.77 2.64 -6.73
C LYS A 121 5.03 3.98 -6.76
N GLY A 122 3.98 4.10 -7.54
CA GLY A 122 3.21 5.34 -7.72
C GLY A 122 1.99 5.49 -6.82
N VAL A 123 1.80 4.60 -5.85
CA VAL A 123 0.62 4.63 -4.96
C VAL A 123 0.82 5.68 -3.88
N HIS A 124 -0.17 6.54 -3.67
CA HIS A 124 -0.19 7.55 -2.63
C HIS A 124 -1.59 7.71 -2.04
N THR A 125 -1.68 8.33 -0.89
CA THR A 125 -2.94 8.69 -0.24
C THR A 125 -3.04 10.19 0.00
N GLU A 126 -4.22 10.67 0.37
CA GLU A 126 -4.43 12.07 0.74
C GLU A 126 -3.89 12.39 2.14
N GLY A 127 -3.61 11.38 2.95
CA GLY A 127 -3.05 11.54 4.30
C GLY A 127 -1.62 12.07 4.26
N VAL A 128 -1.37 13.19 4.95
CA VAL A 128 -0.03 13.81 5.02
C VAL A 128 0.77 13.30 6.22
N ALA A 129 0.10 12.74 7.23
CA ALA A 129 0.70 12.20 8.46
C ALA A 129 0.38 10.71 8.60
N HIS A 130 1.12 10.01 9.47
CA HIS A 130 0.96 8.57 9.68
C HIS A 130 -0.45 8.18 10.11
N ASP A 131 -1.02 8.85 11.12
CA ASP A 131 -2.32 8.49 11.68
C ASP A 131 -3.47 8.63 10.66
N PRO A 132 -3.65 9.78 9.97
CA PRO A 132 -4.66 9.90 8.92
C PRO A 132 -4.44 8.92 7.77
N SER A 133 -3.19 8.64 7.40
CA SER A 133 -2.87 7.68 6.33
C SER A 133 -3.19 6.25 6.74
N THR A 134 -2.92 5.88 7.99
CA THR A 134 -3.28 4.59 8.57
C THR A 134 -4.80 4.43 8.61
N LEU A 135 -5.51 5.44 9.10
CA LEU A 135 -6.97 5.44 9.12
C LEU A 135 -7.54 5.28 7.70
N PHE A 136 -6.98 6.01 6.73
CA PHE A 136 -7.39 5.91 5.33
C PHE A 136 -7.18 4.50 4.77
N LEU A 137 -6.03 3.89 5.02
CA LEU A 137 -5.72 2.55 4.55
C LEU A 137 -6.72 1.51 5.09
N HIS A 138 -7.08 1.62 6.37
CA HIS A 138 -7.97 0.66 7.02
C HIS A 138 -9.45 0.90 6.74
N THR A 139 -9.87 2.15 6.57
CA THR A 139 -11.30 2.53 6.57
C THR A 139 -11.75 3.25 5.30
N GLY A 140 -10.81 3.67 4.44
CA GLY A 140 -11.09 4.46 3.24
C GLY A 140 -11.43 5.93 3.52
N ASN A 141 -11.17 6.44 4.74
CA ASN A 141 -11.43 7.83 5.10
C ASN A 141 -10.36 8.36 6.07
N ILE A 142 -9.92 9.61 5.87
CA ILE A 142 -8.87 10.24 6.70
C ILE A 142 -9.40 10.92 7.98
N ASN A 143 -10.70 11.20 8.04
CA ASN A 143 -11.29 12.03 9.10
C ASN A 143 -12.37 11.30 9.91
N LEU A 144 -13.01 10.30 9.33
CA LEU A 144 -14.14 9.63 9.93
C LEU A 144 -13.77 8.20 10.32
N VAL A 145 -14.10 7.83 11.54
CA VAL A 145 -14.03 6.44 11.99
C VAL A 145 -15.11 5.64 11.26
N ARG A 146 -14.69 4.65 10.50
CA ARG A 146 -15.56 3.73 9.77
C ARG A 146 -15.13 2.29 10.04
N PRO A 147 -16.00 1.30 9.82
CA PRO A 147 -15.60 -0.08 9.94
C PRO A 147 -14.38 -0.38 9.05
N SER A 148 -13.46 -1.16 9.56
CA SER A 148 -12.28 -1.59 8.80
C SER A 148 -12.65 -2.54 7.67
N MET A 149 -11.73 -2.76 6.74
CA MET A 149 -11.88 -3.74 5.67
C MET A 149 -12.26 -5.13 6.22
N GLY A 150 -11.59 -5.58 7.30
CA GLY A 150 -11.90 -6.86 7.92
C GLY A 150 -13.30 -6.91 8.53
N SER A 151 -13.76 -5.82 9.13
CA SER A 151 -15.13 -5.72 9.65
C SER A 151 -16.18 -5.79 8.53
N TRP A 152 -15.93 -5.15 7.40
CA TRP A 152 -16.80 -5.23 6.23
C TRP A 152 -16.85 -6.63 5.61
N ILE A 153 -15.71 -7.30 5.54
CA ILE A 153 -15.62 -8.68 5.08
C ILE A 153 -16.44 -9.59 5.98
N HIS A 154 -16.26 -9.47 7.29
CA HIS A 154 -17.04 -10.24 8.25
C HIS A 154 -18.55 -9.97 8.15
N TYR A 155 -18.94 -8.70 8.06
CA TYR A 155 -20.35 -8.30 7.93
C TYR A 155 -21.00 -8.87 6.66
N GLY A 156 -20.29 -8.82 5.52
CA GLY A 156 -20.85 -9.22 4.23
C GLY A 156 -20.84 -10.72 3.95
N LEU A 157 -19.91 -11.46 4.58
CA LEU A 157 -19.65 -12.86 4.23
C LEU A 157 -19.80 -13.83 5.40
N GLY A 158 -19.94 -13.30 6.62
CA GLY A 158 -19.99 -14.11 7.82
C GLY A 158 -18.62 -14.70 8.19
N MET A 159 -18.67 -15.80 8.93
CA MET A 159 -17.52 -16.50 9.47
C MET A 159 -17.53 -17.96 9.02
N GLU A 160 -16.35 -18.53 8.84
CA GLU A 160 -16.17 -19.98 8.65
C GLU A 160 -16.12 -20.73 9.98
N ASN A 161 -15.90 -20.03 11.09
CA ASN A 161 -15.76 -20.60 12.43
C ASN A 161 -16.61 -19.80 13.44
N GLU A 162 -17.46 -20.46 14.17
CA GLU A 162 -18.34 -19.84 15.18
C GLU A 162 -17.67 -19.61 16.52
N ASN A 163 -16.50 -20.22 16.77
CA ASN A 163 -15.83 -20.20 18.07
C ASN A 163 -14.61 -19.23 18.14
N LEU A 164 -14.26 -18.60 17.03
CA LEU A 164 -13.15 -17.65 16.95
C LEU A 164 -13.58 -16.34 16.32
N PRO A 165 -12.98 -15.21 16.70
CA PRO A 165 -13.21 -13.96 16.00
C PRO A 165 -12.87 -14.07 14.51
N ALA A 166 -13.73 -13.55 13.64
CA ALA A 166 -13.52 -13.57 12.20
C ALA A 166 -12.38 -12.64 11.75
N PHE A 167 -12.12 -11.60 12.54
CA PHE A 167 -11.10 -10.61 12.25
C PHE A 167 -10.40 -10.19 13.54
N VAL A 168 -9.08 -10.29 13.55
CA VAL A 168 -8.23 -9.92 14.67
C VAL A 168 -7.17 -8.95 14.17
N THR A 169 -7.02 -7.84 14.87
CA THR A 169 -5.91 -6.89 14.67
C THR A 169 -4.89 -7.12 15.79
N LEU A 170 -3.64 -7.29 15.41
CA LEU A 170 -2.51 -7.35 16.34
C LEU A 170 -1.76 -6.02 16.20
N GLY A 171 -1.53 -5.34 17.33
CA GLY A 171 -0.80 -4.06 17.44
C GLY A 171 0.42 -4.22 18.34
#